data_61c959d101e9d528ef100cb62d8ba6dc
#
_entry.id   61c959d101e9d528ef100cb62d8ba6dc
#
_cell.length_a   1.000
_cell.length_b   1.000
_cell.length_c   1.000
_cell.angle_alpha   90.00
_cell.angle_beta   90.00
_cell.angle_gamma   90.00
#
_symmetry.space_group_name_H-M   'P 1'
#
loop_
_entity.id
_entity.type
_entity.pdbx_description
1 polymer ?
#
loop_
_entity_poly.entity_id
_entity_poly.type
_entity_poly.pdbx_seq_one_letter_code
_entity_poly.pdbx_strand_id
1 'polypeptide(L)'
;RRQRQMCIRDRVNEAVFDILHLEQEMTREKILQYAEKYRVCPFEYCLDISSWTDGIICDYNYVFDPNVRLKRYFADGQKGDYLFLVDEAHNLVSRAREMYSAELKKEDLLTVKRLVKQKAPRLEKNLEKCSQVILRMKRECETWQLLSDVTSLAAAAMAVFSDMETFLEDFPEFEGRDTVLDFYFGLRDFLNVYELLDDHYLIYAENVGVTS
;
A
#
# COMPACT_ATOMS: atom_id res chain seq x y z
N ARG A 1 20.15 -19.23 5.86
CA ARG A 1 19.32 -18.34 5.01
C ARG A 1 19.65 -18.48 3.51
N ARG A 2 20.91 -18.37 3.06
CA ARG A 2 21.31 -18.49 1.63
C ARG A 2 20.90 -19.82 0.98
N GLN A 3 21.12 -20.98 1.61
CA GLN A 3 20.72 -22.28 1.08
C GLN A 3 19.19 -22.43 0.92
N ARG A 4 18.40 -21.90 1.86
CA ARG A 4 16.92 -21.91 1.77
C ARG A 4 16.41 -21.08 0.60
N GLN A 5 17.01 -19.92 0.34
CA GLN A 5 16.67 -19.06 -0.81
C GLN A 5 17.05 -19.72 -2.14
N MET A 6 18.19 -20.43 -2.22
CA MET A 6 18.60 -21.17 -3.42
C MET A 6 17.62 -22.30 -3.74
N CYS A 7 17.23 -23.11 -2.76
CA CYS A 7 16.27 -24.21 -2.96
C CYS A 7 14.86 -23.73 -3.34
N ILE A 8 14.44 -22.53 -2.89
CA ILE A 8 13.16 -21.95 -3.31
C ILE A 8 13.25 -21.50 -4.77
N ARG A 9 14.32 -20.81 -5.13
CA ARG A 9 14.54 -20.32 -6.50
C ARG A 9 14.63 -21.45 -7.52
N ASP A 10 15.32 -22.54 -7.18
CA ASP A 10 15.41 -23.72 -8.05
C ASP A 10 14.03 -24.33 -8.31
N ARG A 11 13.20 -24.46 -7.27
CA ARG A 11 11.82 -24.97 -7.41
C ARG A 11 10.92 -24.04 -8.21
N VAL A 12 11.08 -22.71 -8.07
CA VAL A 12 10.33 -21.76 -8.89
C VAL A 12 10.71 -21.89 -10.35
N ASN A 13 12.00 -21.97 -10.67
CA ASN A 13 12.49 -22.13 -12.05
C ASN A 13 11.97 -23.44 -12.68
N GLU A 14 12.00 -24.54 -11.92
CA GLU A 14 11.46 -25.83 -12.38
C GLU A 14 9.96 -25.76 -12.63
N ALA A 15 9.20 -25.12 -11.73
CA ALA A 15 7.77 -24.92 -11.87
C ALA A 15 7.42 -24.03 -13.08
N VAL A 16 8.19 -22.97 -13.33
CA VAL A 16 8.03 -22.10 -14.51
C VAL A 16 8.34 -22.88 -15.79
N PHE A 17 9.42 -23.62 -15.81
CA PHE A 17 9.76 -24.46 -16.96
C PHE A 17 8.67 -25.48 -17.29
N ASP A 18 8.16 -26.19 -16.28
CA ASP A 18 7.13 -27.19 -16.48
C ASP A 18 5.82 -26.60 -17.04
N ILE A 19 5.31 -25.52 -16.46
CA ILE A 19 4.05 -24.93 -16.91
C ILE A 19 4.15 -24.37 -18.33
N LEU A 20 5.29 -23.73 -18.67
CA LEU A 20 5.52 -23.19 -20.01
C LEU A 20 5.63 -24.27 -21.09
N HIS A 21 6.06 -25.48 -20.74
CA HIS A 21 6.22 -26.59 -21.68
C HIS A 21 5.00 -27.50 -21.77
N LEU A 22 4.24 -27.62 -20.69
CA LEU A 22 3.15 -28.59 -20.59
C LEU A 22 1.77 -27.95 -20.79
N GLU A 23 1.64 -26.64 -20.62
CA GLU A 23 0.37 -25.96 -20.70
C GLU A 23 0.35 -24.90 -21.81
N GLN A 24 -0.80 -24.79 -22.48
CA GLN A 24 -1.02 -23.74 -23.49
C GLN A 24 -1.65 -22.47 -22.90
N GLU A 25 -2.34 -22.62 -21.77
CA GLU A 25 -3.02 -21.52 -21.07
C GLU A 25 -2.64 -21.53 -19.60
N MET A 26 -2.27 -20.37 -19.05
CA MET A 26 -1.90 -20.19 -17.64
C MET A 26 -3.10 -19.67 -16.83
N THR A 27 -4.13 -20.54 -16.70
CA THR A 27 -5.30 -20.18 -15.89
C THR A 27 -4.96 -20.19 -14.40
N ARG A 28 -5.83 -19.51 -13.61
CA ARG A 28 -5.67 -19.45 -12.15
C ARG A 28 -5.57 -20.86 -11.52
N GLU A 29 -6.42 -21.79 -11.97
CA GLU A 29 -6.46 -23.15 -11.45
C GLU A 29 -5.14 -23.86 -11.71
N LYS A 30 -4.58 -23.75 -12.92
CA LYS A 30 -3.28 -24.34 -13.26
C LYS A 30 -2.15 -23.75 -12.46
N ILE A 31 -2.10 -22.41 -12.33
CA ILE A 31 -1.09 -21.73 -11.50
C ILE A 31 -1.15 -22.24 -10.05
N LEU A 32 -2.34 -22.39 -9.47
CA LEU A 32 -2.49 -22.90 -8.10
C LEU A 32 -2.03 -24.36 -7.99
N GLN A 33 -2.38 -25.25 -8.95
CA GLN A 33 -1.96 -26.64 -8.97
C GLN A 33 -0.43 -26.80 -9.03
N TYR A 34 0.22 -26.04 -9.92
CA TYR A 34 1.69 -26.05 -10.03
C TYR A 34 2.35 -25.45 -8.80
N ALA A 35 1.82 -24.35 -8.27
CA ALA A 35 2.33 -23.71 -7.05
C ALA A 35 2.27 -24.68 -5.85
N GLU A 36 1.20 -25.47 -5.72
CA GLU A 36 1.08 -26.51 -4.69
C GLU A 36 2.08 -27.65 -4.93
N LYS A 37 2.14 -28.19 -6.17
CA LYS A 37 3.08 -29.25 -6.57
C LYS A 37 4.52 -28.91 -6.20
N TYR A 38 4.95 -27.68 -6.51
CA TYR A 38 6.33 -27.22 -6.29
C TYR A 38 6.53 -26.52 -4.93
N ARG A 39 5.47 -26.34 -4.14
CA ARG A 39 5.48 -25.66 -2.84
C ARG A 39 6.09 -24.26 -2.93
N VAL A 40 5.61 -23.47 -3.88
CA VAL A 40 5.99 -22.06 -4.12
C VAL A 40 4.81 -21.13 -3.88
N CYS A 41 5.09 -19.86 -3.63
CA CYS A 41 4.04 -18.85 -3.50
C CYS A 41 3.32 -18.66 -4.85
N PRO A 42 2.01 -18.88 -4.97
CA PRO A 42 1.30 -18.76 -6.24
C PRO A 42 1.36 -17.36 -6.84
N PHE A 43 1.40 -16.32 -6.01
CA PHE A 43 1.50 -14.94 -6.47
C PHE A 43 2.87 -14.65 -7.13
N GLU A 44 3.96 -14.95 -6.44
CA GLU A 44 5.32 -14.78 -6.99
C GLU A 44 5.54 -15.67 -8.23
N TYR A 45 5.01 -16.87 -8.20
CA TYR A 45 5.05 -17.80 -9.33
C TYR A 45 4.32 -17.24 -10.55
N CYS A 46 3.12 -16.66 -10.35
CA CYS A 46 2.38 -15.99 -11.42
C CYS A 46 3.17 -14.81 -12.01
N LEU A 47 3.82 -14.01 -11.16
CA LEU A 47 4.67 -12.91 -11.60
C LEU A 47 5.90 -13.40 -12.41
N ASP A 48 6.49 -14.52 -12.03
CA ASP A 48 7.63 -15.09 -12.78
C ASP A 48 7.19 -15.63 -14.14
N ILE A 49 6.05 -16.30 -14.22
CA ILE A 49 5.46 -16.76 -15.49
C ILE A 49 5.14 -15.56 -16.40
N SER A 50 4.60 -14.48 -15.87
CA SER A 50 4.17 -13.33 -16.66
C SER A 50 5.31 -12.71 -17.48
N SER A 51 6.56 -12.89 -17.07
CA SER A 51 7.73 -12.43 -17.84
C SER A 51 8.00 -13.23 -19.13
N TRP A 52 7.29 -14.33 -19.34
CA TRP A 52 7.43 -15.23 -20.48
C TRP A 52 6.19 -15.29 -21.37
N THR A 53 5.21 -14.41 -21.11
CA THR A 53 3.95 -14.38 -21.84
C THR A 53 3.84 -13.14 -22.70
N ASP A 54 3.18 -13.24 -23.85
CA ASP A 54 2.93 -12.13 -24.77
C ASP A 54 1.79 -11.24 -24.32
N GLY A 55 0.90 -11.75 -23.48
CA GLY A 55 -0.27 -11.04 -22.97
C GLY A 55 -0.56 -11.35 -21.50
N ILE A 56 -0.94 -10.33 -20.74
CA ILE A 56 -1.29 -10.44 -19.32
C ILE A 56 -2.66 -9.82 -19.12
N ILE A 57 -3.56 -10.57 -18.48
CA ILE A 57 -4.86 -10.06 -18.04
C ILE A 57 -4.76 -9.85 -16.52
N CYS A 58 -4.95 -8.61 -16.07
CA CYS A 58 -4.85 -8.27 -14.66
C CYS A 58 -5.78 -7.10 -14.30
N ASP A 59 -5.92 -6.86 -13.01
CA ASP A 59 -6.55 -5.63 -12.52
C ASP A 59 -5.68 -4.42 -12.89
N TYR A 60 -6.31 -3.32 -13.30
CA TYR A 60 -5.60 -2.10 -13.70
C TYR A 60 -4.80 -1.46 -12.55
N ASN A 61 -5.08 -1.80 -11.29
CA ASN A 61 -4.27 -1.39 -10.15
C ASN A 61 -2.81 -1.84 -10.29
N TYR A 62 -2.57 -3.02 -10.87
CA TYR A 62 -1.20 -3.52 -11.12
C TYR A 62 -0.41 -2.67 -12.13
N VAL A 63 -1.09 -1.80 -12.86
CA VAL A 63 -0.47 -0.88 -13.84
C VAL A 63 -0.42 0.55 -13.29
N PHE A 64 -1.53 1.05 -12.75
CA PHE A 64 -1.74 2.47 -12.49
C PHE A 64 -1.61 2.88 -11.02
N ASP A 65 -1.82 1.96 -10.06
CA ASP A 65 -1.76 2.30 -8.64
C ASP A 65 -0.29 2.44 -8.16
N PRO A 66 0.14 3.59 -7.66
CA PRO A 66 1.51 3.81 -7.22
C PRO A 66 1.97 2.86 -6.11
N ASN A 67 1.04 2.36 -5.30
CA ASN A 67 1.32 1.46 -4.18
C ASN A 67 1.36 -0.02 -4.58
N VAL A 68 0.64 -0.40 -5.64
CA VAL A 68 0.41 -1.79 -6.05
C VAL A 68 1.06 -2.13 -7.38
N ARG A 69 1.33 -1.13 -8.24
CA ARG A 69 1.90 -1.33 -9.57
C ARG A 69 3.09 -2.30 -9.57
N LEU A 70 3.15 -3.14 -10.55
CA LEU A 70 4.20 -4.13 -10.69
C LEU A 70 5.53 -3.47 -11.05
N LYS A 71 6.38 -3.24 -10.05
CA LYS A 71 7.71 -2.64 -10.23
C LYS A 71 8.60 -3.42 -11.22
N ARG A 72 8.33 -4.70 -11.42
CA ARG A 72 8.99 -5.53 -12.43
C ARG A 72 8.87 -4.95 -13.84
N TYR A 73 7.73 -4.33 -14.16
CA TYR A 73 7.43 -3.74 -15.47
C TYR A 73 7.50 -2.21 -15.48
N PHE A 74 7.16 -1.59 -14.35
CA PHE A 74 6.89 -0.14 -14.26
C PHE A 74 7.79 0.56 -13.23
N ALA A 75 8.98 0.02 -12.92
CA ALA A 75 9.95 0.72 -12.09
C ALA A 75 10.46 1.97 -12.80
N ASP A 76 10.86 2.98 -12.02
CA ASP A 76 11.35 4.24 -12.55
C ASP A 76 12.55 4.01 -13.51
N GLY A 77 12.47 4.64 -14.68
CA GLY A 77 13.48 4.50 -15.72
C GLY A 77 13.34 3.26 -16.62
N GLN A 78 12.44 2.33 -16.32
CA GLN A 78 12.15 1.22 -17.24
C GLN A 78 11.17 1.69 -18.32
N LYS A 79 11.55 1.48 -19.57
CA LYS A 79 10.69 1.70 -20.74
C LYS A 79 10.46 0.35 -21.40
N GLY A 80 9.20 0.04 -21.67
CA GLY A 80 8.81 -1.13 -22.44
C GLY A 80 7.76 -0.74 -23.48
N ASP A 81 7.72 -1.47 -24.59
CA ASP A 81 6.71 -1.28 -25.63
C ASP A 81 5.46 -2.09 -25.22
N TYR A 82 4.61 -1.47 -24.40
CA TYR A 82 3.38 -2.11 -23.92
C TYR A 82 2.16 -1.53 -24.65
N LEU A 83 1.22 -2.41 -24.98
CA LEU A 83 -0.11 -2.04 -25.44
C LEU A 83 -1.12 -2.36 -24.33
N PHE A 84 -1.86 -1.34 -23.87
CA PHE A 84 -2.88 -1.49 -22.85
C PHE A 84 -4.28 -1.49 -23.45
N LEU A 85 -5.04 -2.54 -23.16
CA LEU A 85 -6.46 -2.61 -23.45
C LEU A 85 -7.20 -2.54 -22.10
N VAL A 86 -7.80 -1.38 -21.85
CA VAL A 86 -8.46 -1.11 -20.56
C VAL A 86 -9.98 -1.26 -20.74
N ASP A 87 -10.54 -2.27 -20.08
CA ASP A 87 -11.98 -2.43 -19.98
C ASP A 87 -12.57 -1.42 -18.98
N GLU A 88 -13.84 -1.04 -19.20
CA GLU A 88 -14.54 -0.07 -18.33
C GLU A 88 -13.73 1.22 -18.09
N ALA A 89 -13.01 1.70 -19.11
CA ALA A 89 -12.09 2.84 -19.01
C ALA A 89 -12.73 4.12 -18.47
N HIS A 90 -14.06 4.25 -18.56
CA HIS A 90 -14.80 5.37 -17.99
C HIS A 90 -14.66 5.47 -16.46
N ASN A 91 -14.39 4.35 -15.79
CA ASN A 91 -14.13 4.30 -14.34
C ASN A 91 -12.71 4.74 -13.97
N LEU A 92 -11.79 4.80 -14.94
CA LEU A 92 -10.37 5.02 -14.65
C LEU A 92 -10.10 6.39 -14.00
N VAL A 93 -10.87 7.42 -14.37
CA VAL A 93 -10.72 8.77 -13.79
C VAL A 93 -11.06 8.78 -12.29
N SER A 94 -12.18 8.17 -11.90
CA SER A 94 -12.57 8.10 -10.49
C SER A 94 -11.60 7.23 -9.69
N ARG A 95 -11.19 6.11 -10.26
CA ARG A 95 -10.22 5.21 -9.65
C ARG A 95 -8.83 5.82 -9.53
N ALA A 96 -8.38 6.56 -10.54
CA ALA A 96 -7.11 7.29 -10.44
C ALA A 96 -7.15 8.32 -9.31
N ARG A 97 -8.26 9.04 -9.15
CA ARG A 97 -8.42 9.96 -8.01
C ARG A 97 -8.31 9.24 -6.67
N GLU A 98 -8.93 8.07 -6.51
CA GLU A 98 -8.81 7.24 -5.30
C GLU A 98 -7.37 6.79 -5.06
N MET A 99 -6.69 6.27 -6.10
CA MET A 99 -5.31 5.76 -6.02
C MET A 99 -4.27 6.83 -5.66
N TYR A 100 -4.51 8.07 -6.11
CA TYR A 100 -3.60 9.21 -5.90
C TYR A 100 -4.12 10.18 -4.83
N SER A 101 -5.07 9.77 -4.01
CA SER A 101 -5.56 10.55 -2.88
C SER A 101 -5.34 9.78 -1.59
N ALA A 102 -5.11 10.49 -0.51
CA ALA A 102 -5.03 9.91 0.81
C ALA A 102 -5.60 10.86 1.86
N GLU A 103 -6.08 10.30 2.95
CA GLU A 103 -6.59 11.07 4.07
C GLU A 103 -5.97 10.62 5.39
N LEU A 104 -5.90 11.51 6.36
CA LEU A 104 -5.47 11.21 7.71
C LEU A 104 -6.48 11.77 8.71
N LYS A 105 -7.18 10.87 9.39
CA LYS A 105 -8.23 11.21 10.35
C LYS A 105 -7.70 11.26 11.77
N LYS A 106 -8.10 12.28 12.50
CA LYS A 106 -7.76 12.42 13.92
C LYS A 106 -8.32 11.27 14.78
N GLU A 107 -9.51 10.81 14.44
CA GLU A 107 -10.21 9.73 15.15
C GLU A 107 -9.41 8.42 15.12
N ASP A 108 -8.77 8.13 13.99
CA ASP A 108 -7.94 6.93 13.83
C ASP A 108 -6.67 7.03 14.68
N LEU A 109 -6.02 8.21 14.71
CA LEU A 109 -4.88 8.47 15.61
C LEU A 109 -5.25 8.24 17.08
N LEU A 110 -6.42 8.71 17.51
CA LEU A 110 -6.88 8.53 18.88
C LEU A 110 -7.22 7.08 19.20
N THR A 111 -7.77 6.35 18.24
CA THR A 111 -8.10 4.94 18.38
C THR A 111 -6.84 4.10 18.53
N VAL A 112 -5.88 4.29 17.63
CA VAL A 112 -4.56 3.62 17.72
C VAL A 112 -3.84 3.98 19.02
N LYS A 113 -3.84 5.26 19.41
CA LYS A 113 -3.24 5.69 20.68
C LYS A 113 -3.79 4.92 21.88
N ARG A 114 -5.11 4.65 21.92
CA ARG A 114 -5.72 3.87 23.02
C ARG A 114 -5.24 2.41 23.01
N LEU A 115 -5.10 1.81 21.84
CA LEU A 115 -4.69 0.40 21.67
C LEU A 115 -3.21 0.18 22.04
N VAL A 116 -2.33 1.15 21.74
CA VAL A 116 -0.89 1.05 22.03
C VAL A 116 -0.50 1.64 23.39
N LYS A 117 -1.45 2.22 24.12
CA LYS A 117 -1.22 2.85 25.42
C LYS A 117 -0.52 1.87 26.39
N GLN A 118 0.46 2.38 27.12
CA GLN A 118 1.31 1.62 28.07
C GLN A 118 2.26 0.59 27.45
N LYS A 119 2.07 0.20 26.18
CA LYS A 119 2.94 -0.75 25.48
C LYS A 119 4.09 -0.05 24.76
N ALA A 120 3.82 1.11 24.18
CA ALA A 120 4.78 1.87 23.36
C ALA A 120 4.74 3.38 23.67
N PRO A 121 5.41 3.84 24.76
CA PRO A 121 5.35 5.25 25.19
C PRO A 121 5.84 6.25 24.15
N ARG A 122 6.81 5.86 23.33
CA ARG A 122 7.35 6.70 22.26
C ARG A 122 6.32 6.87 21.14
N LEU A 123 5.70 5.79 20.69
CA LEU A 123 4.63 5.81 19.70
C LEU A 123 3.42 6.62 20.22
N GLU A 124 3.02 6.41 21.48
CA GLU A 124 1.93 7.19 22.11
C GLU A 124 2.21 8.70 22.06
N LYS A 125 3.44 9.12 22.37
CA LYS A 125 3.86 10.52 22.33
C LYS A 125 3.84 11.09 20.91
N ASN A 126 4.26 10.33 19.90
CA ASN A 126 4.27 10.78 18.51
C ASN A 126 2.85 10.81 17.91
N LEU A 127 1.97 9.88 18.27
CA LEU A 127 0.54 9.93 17.94
C LEU A 127 -0.12 11.19 18.53
N GLU A 128 0.20 11.54 19.78
CA GLU A 128 -0.29 12.77 20.39
C GLU A 128 0.19 14.01 19.64
N LYS A 129 1.48 14.09 19.31
CA LYS A 129 2.03 15.21 18.53
C LYS A 129 1.34 15.34 17.17
N CYS A 130 1.15 14.23 16.44
CA CYS A 130 0.45 14.23 15.16
C CYS A 130 -0.99 14.72 15.32
N SER A 131 -1.71 14.24 16.34
CA SER A 131 -3.05 14.71 16.69
C SER A 131 -3.09 16.21 17.00
N GLN A 132 -2.08 16.76 17.68
CA GLN A 132 -1.97 18.19 17.98
C GLN A 132 -1.78 19.04 16.72
N VAL A 133 -1.06 18.53 15.71
CA VAL A 133 -0.93 19.22 14.42
C VAL A 133 -2.28 19.33 13.73
N ILE A 134 -3.03 18.22 13.64
CA ILE A 134 -4.39 18.21 13.06
C ILE A 134 -5.33 19.16 13.84
N LEU A 135 -5.23 19.16 15.17
CA LEU A 135 -6.04 20.07 16.00
C LEU A 135 -5.77 21.56 15.74
N ARG A 136 -4.52 21.92 15.41
CA ARG A 136 -4.20 23.29 15.01
C ARG A 136 -4.86 23.66 13.69
N MET A 137 -4.78 22.77 12.70
CA MET A 137 -5.46 22.96 11.42
C MET A 137 -6.98 23.08 11.59
N LYS A 138 -7.58 22.27 12.47
CA LYS A 138 -9.01 22.34 12.78
C LYS A 138 -9.45 23.68 13.34
N ARG A 139 -8.63 24.35 14.16
CA ARG A 139 -8.99 25.67 14.77
C ARG A 139 -9.15 26.77 13.73
N GLU A 140 -8.51 26.63 12.59
CA GLU A 140 -8.53 27.55 11.46
C GLU A 140 -9.58 27.17 10.42
N CYS A 141 -10.27 26.02 10.59
CA CYS A 141 -11.20 25.42 9.64
C CYS A 141 -12.60 25.29 10.28
N GLU A 142 -13.58 26.03 9.76
CA GLU A 142 -14.98 25.91 10.22
C GLU A 142 -15.64 24.66 9.64
N THR A 143 -15.63 24.50 8.32
CA THR A 143 -16.19 23.33 7.59
C THR A 143 -15.12 22.64 6.77
N TRP A 144 -14.52 23.35 5.82
CA TRP A 144 -13.37 22.91 5.04
C TRP A 144 -12.47 24.10 4.67
N GLN A 145 -11.20 23.84 4.42
CA GLN A 145 -10.21 24.86 4.08
C GLN A 145 -9.12 24.26 3.20
N LEU A 146 -8.75 24.97 2.13
CA LEU A 146 -7.56 24.64 1.35
C LEU A 146 -6.30 24.96 2.16
N LEU A 147 -5.35 24.05 2.11
CA LEU A 147 -4.05 24.19 2.76
C LEU A 147 -2.97 24.40 1.70
N SER A 148 -2.05 25.29 1.98
CA SER A 148 -0.89 25.54 1.12
C SER A 148 0.28 24.60 1.43
N ASP A 149 0.30 24.01 2.63
CA ASP A 149 1.39 23.17 3.10
C ASP A 149 0.92 22.20 4.19
N VAL A 150 1.42 20.97 4.14
CA VAL A 150 1.22 19.91 5.14
C VAL A 150 2.53 19.31 5.64
N THR A 151 3.66 19.95 5.40
CA THR A 151 4.99 19.45 5.78
C THR A 151 5.09 19.13 7.27
N SER A 152 4.50 19.95 8.14
CA SER A 152 4.49 19.69 9.58
C SER A 152 3.68 18.45 9.97
N LEU A 153 2.60 18.18 9.25
CA LEU A 153 1.78 16.97 9.43
C LEU A 153 2.52 15.74 8.90
N ALA A 154 3.11 15.85 7.72
CA ALA A 154 3.89 14.76 7.13
C ALA A 154 5.09 14.37 8.01
N ALA A 155 5.83 15.34 8.55
CA ALA A 155 6.92 15.06 9.47
C ALA A 155 6.46 14.35 10.77
N ALA A 156 5.31 14.75 11.31
CA ALA A 156 4.72 14.08 12.46
C ALA A 156 4.23 12.67 12.12
N ALA A 157 3.64 12.49 10.93
CA ALA A 157 3.19 11.21 10.40
C ALA A 157 4.36 10.23 10.17
N MET A 158 5.48 10.70 9.61
CA MET A 158 6.71 9.90 9.44
C MET A 158 7.24 9.38 10.78
N ALA A 159 7.23 10.20 11.84
CA ALA A 159 7.66 9.77 13.15
C ALA A 159 6.73 8.70 13.74
N VAL A 160 5.42 8.82 13.52
CA VAL A 160 4.44 7.79 13.92
C VAL A 160 4.67 6.51 13.13
N PHE A 161 4.87 6.60 11.81
CA PHE A 161 5.08 5.47 10.93
C PHE A 161 6.29 4.63 11.35
N SER A 162 7.45 5.27 11.56
CA SER A 162 8.67 4.60 12.01
C SER A 162 8.52 3.91 13.38
N ASP A 163 7.81 4.56 14.34
CA ASP A 163 7.57 3.94 15.63
C ASP A 163 6.56 2.78 15.55
N MET A 164 5.61 2.83 14.59
CA MET A 164 4.68 1.71 14.35
C MET A 164 5.37 0.49 13.77
N GLU A 165 6.35 0.66 12.87
CA GLU A 165 7.16 -0.47 12.37
C GLU A 165 7.82 -1.22 13.52
N THR A 166 8.50 -0.50 14.40
CA THR A 166 9.13 -1.09 15.60
C THR A 166 8.10 -1.76 16.51
N PHE A 167 6.94 -1.10 16.72
CA PHE A 167 5.89 -1.65 17.58
C PHE A 167 5.30 -2.96 17.02
N LEU A 168 5.04 -3.02 15.71
CA LEU A 168 4.48 -4.21 15.07
C LEU A 168 5.46 -5.38 15.02
N GLU A 169 6.77 -5.10 14.98
CA GLU A 169 7.83 -6.12 15.11
C GLU A 169 7.93 -6.65 16.55
N ASP A 170 7.89 -5.77 17.56
CA ASP A 170 8.01 -6.13 18.96
C ASP A 170 6.76 -6.84 19.50
N PHE A 171 5.58 -6.52 18.95
CA PHE A 171 4.28 -7.06 19.35
C PHE A 171 3.57 -7.71 18.16
N PRO A 172 3.90 -8.93 17.76
CA PRO A 172 3.31 -9.60 16.61
C PRO A 172 1.82 -9.95 16.83
N GLU A 173 1.40 -10.11 18.09
CA GLU A 173 0.02 -10.43 18.46
C GLU A 173 -0.45 -9.58 19.64
N PHE A 174 -1.56 -8.88 19.46
CA PHE A 174 -2.25 -8.10 20.50
C PHE A 174 -3.70 -7.81 20.10
N GLU A 175 -4.52 -7.49 21.06
CA GLU A 175 -5.91 -7.09 20.84
C GLU A 175 -5.97 -5.77 20.05
N GLY A 176 -6.77 -5.75 18.98
CA GLY A 176 -6.88 -4.58 18.08
C GLY A 176 -5.77 -4.45 17.04
N ARG A 177 -4.99 -5.52 16.81
CA ARG A 177 -3.90 -5.55 15.82
C ARG A 177 -4.38 -5.15 14.43
N ASP A 178 -5.53 -5.66 13.99
CA ASP A 178 -6.06 -5.38 12.65
C ASP A 178 -6.35 -3.87 12.48
N THR A 179 -6.96 -3.24 13.46
CA THR A 179 -7.18 -1.77 13.46
C THR A 179 -5.87 -0.98 13.40
N VAL A 180 -4.84 -1.43 14.10
CA VAL A 180 -3.51 -0.79 14.06
C VAL A 180 -2.84 -1.01 12.71
N LEU A 181 -3.00 -2.19 12.10
CA LEU A 181 -2.49 -2.47 10.75
C LEU A 181 -3.22 -1.64 9.68
N ASP A 182 -4.54 -1.53 9.74
CA ASP A 182 -5.30 -0.71 8.80
C ASP A 182 -4.84 0.74 8.86
N PHE A 183 -4.65 1.28 10.07
CA PHE A 183 -4.10 2.60 10.24
C PHE A 183 -2.65 2.73 9.74
N TYR A 184 -1.80 1.73 9.98
CA TYR A 184 -0.43 1.70 9.49
C TYR A 184 -0.38 1.77 7.95
N PHE A 185 -1.22 0.99 7.27
CA PHE A 185 -1.30 1.03 5.80
C PHE A 185 -1.87 2.35 5.29
N GLY A 186 -2.92 2.89 5.92
CA GLY A 186 -3.45 4.20 5.58
C GLY A 186 -2.42 5.33 5.78
N LEU A 187 -1.62 5.26 6.85
CA LEU A 187 -0.55 6.21 7.10
C LEU A 187 0.57 6.12 6.06
N ARG A 188 0.94 4.90 5.64
CA ARG A 188 1.88 4.67 4.55
C ARG A 188 1.38 5.28 3.25
N ASP A 189 0.12 5.05 2.92
CA ASP A 189 -0.50 5.57 1.70
C ASP A 189 -0.57 7.11 1.73
N PHE A 190 -0.84 7.70 2.89
CA PHE A 190 -0.76 9.16 3.08
C PHE A 190 0.66 9.69 2.83
N LEU A 191 1.68 9.04 3.34
CA LEU A 191 3.07 9.45 3.13
C LEU A 191 3.51 9.25 1.67
N ASN A 192 3.09 8.17 1.02
CA ASN A 192 3.36 7.95 -0.41
C ASN A 192 2.71 9.02 -1.29
N VAL A 193 1.46 9.41 -1.00
CA VAL A 193 0.79 10.51 -1.73
C VAL A 193 1.48 11.85 -1.42
N TYR A 194 1.93 12.07 -0.19
CA TYR A 194 2.69 13.27 0.16
C TYR A 194 3.97 13.42 -0.67
N GLU A 195 4.69 12.33 -0.94
CA GLU A 195 5.90 12.35 -1.79
C GLU A 195 5.60 12.65 -3.26
N LEU A 196 4.36 12.41 -3.71
CA LEU A 196 3.91 12.67 -5.08
C LEU A 196 3.31 14.05 -5.28
N LEU A 197 3.17 14.86 -4.22
CA LEU A 197 2.52 16.17 -4.29
C LEU A 197 3.23 17.10 -5.27
N ASP A 198 2.45 17.64 -6.20
CA ASP A 198 2.85 18.68 -7.14
C ASP A 198 1.71 19.71 -7.33
N ASP A 199 1.82 20.58 -8.31
CA ASP A 199 0.84 21.64 -8.59
C ASP A 199 -0.54 21.13 -9.04
N HIS A 200 -0.68 19.83 -9.32
CA HIS A 200 -1.95 19.20 -9.72
C HIS A 200 -2.77 18.69 -8.53
N TYR A 201 -2.18 18.70 -7.32
CA TYR A 201 -2.87 18.24 -6.12
C TYR A 201 -3.59 19.38 -5.40
N LEU A 202 -4.73 19.03 -4.82
CA LEU A 202 -5.44 19.90 -3.88
C LEU A 202 -5.33 19.31 -2.48
N ILE A 203 -4.83 20.12 -1.57
CA ILE A 203 -4.70 19.74 -0.16
C ILE A 203 -5.75 20.52 0.63
N TYR A 204 -6.56 19.83 1.41
CA TYR A 204 -7.57 20.47 2.23
C TYR A 204 -7.74 19.80 3.59
N ALA A 205 -8.17 20.57 4.56
CA ALA A 205 -8.67 20.08 5.83
C ALA A 205 -10.20 20.20 5.85
N GLU A 206 -10.86 19.17 6.36
CA GLU A 206 -12.29 19.13 6.54
C GLU A 206 -12.64 18.86 8.01
N ASN A 207 -13.59 19.61 8.53
CA ASN A 207 -14.13 19.38 9.84
C ASN A 207 -15.42 18.58 9.72
N VAL A 208 -15.30 17.24 9.73
CA VAL A 208 -16.45 16.35 9.78
C VAL A 208 -17.06 16.47 11.17
N GLY A 209 -18.12 17.26 11.29
CA GLY A 209 -18.86 17.39 12.55
C GLY A 209 -19.36 16.03 13.01
N VAL A 210 -19.30 15.77 14.31
CA VAL A 210 -20.00 14.64 14.89
C VAL A 210 -21.48 14.90 14.61
N THR A 211 -22.03 14.22 13.62
CA THR A 211 -23.49 14.14 13.46
C THR A 211 -24.02 13.44 14.68
N SER A 212 -24.56 14.24 15.58
CA SER A 212 -25.30 13.80 16.77
C SER A 212 -26.56 13.04 16.36
#